data_c3fcb225203c06e5680d5abb0ecb58d6
#
_entry.id   c3fcb225203c06e5680d5abb0ecb58d6
#
_cell.length_a   1.000
_cell.length_b   1.000
_cell.length_c   1.000
_cell.angle_alpha   90.00
_cell.angle_beta   90.00
_cell.angle_gamma   90.00
#
_symmetry.space_group_name_H-M   'P 1'
#
loop_
_entity.id
_entity.type
_entity.pdbx_description
1 polymer ?
#
loop_
_entity_poly.entity_id
_entity_poly.type
_entity_poly.pdbx_seq_one_letter_code
_entity_poly.pdbx_strand_id
1 'polypeptide(L)'
;MNNKELEDLFYTVPNDVDYTDLLEEVDLEDIPEETIEKLTSLLDSDDDFLRYKSSRLLTIWGIKEGFNILTQMFVEGKLEGYIPHRLYSYDDTNRIILDALTSYWANQSDRGDGDTARQDIFPYVCKIIEQAEKGYYDLSYFYYLVEDNGFSEYIPYLKHFLST
;
A
#
# COMPACT_ATOMS: atom_id res chain seq x y z
N MET A 1 16.86 16.28 5.47
CA MET A 1 17.21 15.06 6.23
C MET A 1 18.46 14.42 5.64
N ASN A 2 19.37 13.94 6.47
CA ASN A 2 20.52 13.16 6.01
C ASN A 2 20.11 11.67 5.80
N ASN A 3 20.99 10.86 5.18
CA ASN A 3 20.67 9.47 4.84
C ASN A 3 20.32 8.62 6.07
N LYS A 4 20.97 8.85 7.21
CA LYS A 4 20.70 8.11 8.44
C LYS A 4 19.31 8.46 9.01
N GLU A 5 18.96 9.74 9.02
CA GLU A 5 17.63 10.19 9.44
C GLU A 5 16.51 9.62 8.56
N LEU A 6 16.75 9.49 7.25
CA LEU A 6 15.81 8.85 6.33
C LEU A 6 15.71 7.35 6.59
N GLU A 7 16.83 6.68 6.82
CA GLU A 7 16.85 5.25 7.16
C GLU A 7 16.09 4.99 8.47
N ASP A 8 16.38 5.78 9.51
CA ASP A 8 15.67 5.69 10.79
C ASP A 8 14.16 5.94 10.61
N LEU A 9 13.77 6.94 9.82
CA LEU A 9 12.37 7.27 9.57
C LEU A 9 11.57 6.15 8.87
N PHE A 10 12.21 5.40 7.97
CA PHE A 10 11.53 4.38 7.16
C PHE A 10 11.58 2.97 7.72
N TYR A 11 12.47 2.70 8.68
CA TYR A 11 12.74 1.31 9.11
C TYR A 11 12.80 1.12 10.63
N THR A 12 12.92 2.19 11.42
CA THR A 12 13.07 2.03 12.87
C THR A 12 11.73 1.88 13.55
N VAL A 13 11.53 0.71 14.16
CA VAL A 13 10.38 0.44 15.03
C VAL A 13 10.54 1.19 16.35
N PRO A 14 9.47 1.83 16.89
CA PRO A 14 9.52 2.49 18.20
C PRO A 14 9.99 1.55 19.31
N ASN A 15 10.77 2.04 20.26
CA ASN A 15 11.41 1.22 21.30
C ASN A 15 10.45 0.52 22.27
N ASP A 16 9.23 1.01 22.39
CA ASP A 16 8.16 0.47 23.23
C ASP A 16 7.27 -0.57 22.52
N VAL A 17 7.50 -0.80 21.22
CA VAL A 17 6.84 -1.83 20.43
C VAL A 17 7.65 -3.13 20.53
N ASP A 18 7.02 -4.22 20.94
CA ASP A 18 7.65 -5.53 21.16
C ASP A 18 6.98 -6.68 20.39
N TYR A 19 5.97 -6.39 19.57
CA TYR A 19 5.18 -7.39 18.83
C TYR A 19 5.58 -7.54 17.36
N THR A 20 6.40 -6.65 16.82
CA THR A 20 6.92 -6.74 15.44
C THR A 20 8.29 -6.08 15.30
N ASP A 21 9.09 -6.54 14.33
CA ASP A 21 10.35 -5.93 13.90
C ASP A 21 10.20 -5.10 12.61
N LEU A 22 8.98 -5.01 12.06
CA LEU A 22 8.68 -4.30 10.81
C LEU A 22 7.85 -3.05 11.08
N LEU A 23 8.39 -1.89 10.73
CA LEU A 23 7.72 -0.60 10.95
C LEU A 23 6.32 -0.54 10.32
N GLU A 24 6.13 -1.16 9.17
CA GLU A 24 4.84 -1.21 8.46
C GLU A 24 3.77 -2.06 9.17
N GLU A 25 4.16 -2.92 10.11
CA GLU A 25 3.24 -3.74 10.90
C GLU A 25 2.92 -3.13 12.28
N VAL A 26 3.52 -1.97 12.59
CA VAL A 26 3.24 -1.26 13.83
C VAL A 26 1.87 -0.59 13.76
N ASP A 27 1.07 -0.76 14.80
CA ASP A 27 -0.24 -0.10 14.90
C ASP A 27 -0.07 1.43 14.93
N LEU A 28 -0.98 2.16 14.27
CA LEU A 28 -0.86 3.61 14.14
C LEU A 28 -0.77 4.33 15.50
N GLU A 29 -1.45 3.79 16.51
CA GLU A 29 -1.47 4.33 17.87
C GLU A 29 -0.08 4.30 18.53
N ASP A 30 0.78 3.37 18.09
CA ASP A 30 2.14 3.20 18.60
C ASP A 30 3.19 3.96 17.76
N ILE A 31 2.78 4.59 16.66
CA ILE A 31 3.67 5.43 15.84
C ILE A 31 3.76 6.85 16.43
N PRO A 32 4.96 7.36 16.72
CA PRO A 32 5.13 8.73 17.21
C PRO A 32 4.56 9.75 16.20
N GLU A 33 3.83 10.76 16.70
CA GLU A 33 3.24 11.82 15.88
C GLU A 33 4.29 12.55 15.03
N GLU A 34 5.49 12.78 15.59
CA GLU A 34 6.63 13.36 14.86
C GLU A 34 7.02 12.52 13.61
N THR A 35 6.92 11.20 13.69
CA THR A 35 7.20 10.29 12.57
C THR A 35 6.17 10.50 11.46
N ILE A 36 4.89 10.58 11.83
CA ILE A 36 3.79 10.83 10.88
C ILE A 36 3.95 12.21 10.22
N GLU A 37 4.26 13.25 10.99
CA GLU A 37 4.50 14.60 10.48
C GLU A 37 5.67 14.64 9.47
N LYS A 38 6.79 13.99 9.80
CA LYS A 38 7.95 13.89 8.90
C LYS A 38 7.61 13.15 7.60
N LEU A 39 6.93 12.01 7.68
CA LEU A 39 6.49 11.26 6.51
C LEU A 39 5.50 12.07 5.66
N THR A 40 4.57 12.78 6.29
CA THR A 40 3.61 13.64 5.60
C THR A 40 4.32 14.77 4.85
N SER A 41 5.36 15.37 5.45
CA SER A 41 6.16 16.40 4.78
C SER A 41 6.90 15.90 3.53
N LEU A 42 7.23 14.61 3.47
CA LEU A 42 7.88 13.99 2.30
C LEU A 42 6.92 13.69 1.15
N LEU A 43 5.61 13.81 1.35
CA LEU A 43 4.63 13.68 0.27
C LEU A 43 4.78 14.78 -0.79
N ASP A 44 5.33 15.92 -0.43
CA ASP A 44 5.60 17.05 -1.33
C ASP A 44 7.06 17.08 -1.86
N SER A 45 7.84 16.02 -1.60
CA SER A 45 9.22 15.92 -2.07
C SER A 45 9.31 15.89 -3.60
N ASP A 46 10.33 16.52 -4.17
CA ASP A 46 10.68 16.40 -5.58
C ASP A 46 11.29 15.02 -5.93
N ASP A 47 11.69 14.25 -4.92
CA ASP A 47 12.19 12.87 -5.07
C ASP A 47 11.01 11.89 -5.07
N ASP A 48 10.68 11.37 -6.24
CA ASP A 48 9.56 10.41 -6.41
C ASP A 48 9.74 9.12 -5.57
N PHE A 49 10.98 8.71 -5.28
CA PHE A 49 11.22 7.54 -4.44
C PHE A 49 10.89 7.80 -2.96
N LEU A 50 11.25 8.98 -2.44
CA LEU A 50 10.87 9.39 -1.08
C LEU A 50 9.35 9.58 -0.97
N ARG A 51 8.73 10.20 -1.97
CA ARG A 51 7.25 10.33 -2.02
C ARG A 51 6.58 8.97 -2.00
N TYR A 52 7.05 8.02 -2.81
CA TYR A 52 6.54 6.65 -2.83
C TYR A 52 6.67 5.97 -1.48
N LYS A 53 7.85 5.96 -0.88
CA LYS A 53 8.08 5.30 0.43
C LYS A 53 7.19 5.90 1.52
N SER A 54 7.10 7.22 1.59
CA SER A 54 6.27 7.91 2.58
C SER A 54 4.79 7.66 2.37
N SER A 55 4.30 7.81 1.13
CA SER A 55 2.90 7.57 0.81
C SER A 55 2.50 6.12 1.06
N ARG A 56 3.38 5.14 0.78
CA ARG A 56 3.11 3.73 1.05
C ARG A 56 2.94 3.46 2.54
N LEU A 57 3.87 3.90 3.40
CA LEU A 57 3.75 3.71 4.86
C LEU A 57 2.49 4.36 5.42
N LEU A 58 2.24 5.62 5.06
CA LEU A 58 1.04 6.33 5.51
C LEU A 58 -0.25 5.64 5.03
N THR A 59 -0.25 5.08 3.82
CA THR A 59 -1.38 4.28 3.30
C THR A 59 -1.60 3.02 4.14
N ILE A 60 -0.56 2.27 4.44
CA ILE A 60 -0.62 1.06 5.26
C ILE A 60 -1.24 1.37 6.62
N TRP A 61 -0.89 2.49 7.24
CA TRP A 61 -1.46 2.94 8.52
C TRP A 61 -2.84 3.58 8.40
N GLY A 62 -3.45 3.57 7.22
CA GLY A 62 -4.79 4.11 6.99
C GLY A 62 -4.86 5.63 6.94
N ILE A 63 -3.77 6.33 6.65
CA ILE A 63 -3.73 7.80 6.55
C ILE A 63 -4.10 8.23 5.13
N LYS A 64 -5.16 9.01 5.01
CA LYS A 64 -5.78 9.41 3.73
C LYS A 64 -4.85 10.20 2.82
N GLU A 65 -4.01 11.05 3.39
CA GLU A 65 -3.03 11.84 2.63
C GLU A 65 -2.03 10.94 1.89
N GLY A 66 -1.53 9.91 2.57
CA GLY A 66 -0.67 8.90 1.97
C GLY A 66 -1.38 8.15 0.86
N PHE A 67 -2.60 7.69 1.10
CA PHE A 67 -3.43 7.01 0.11
C PHE A 67 -3.63 7.86 -1.16
N ASN A 68 -3.94 9.15 -1.02
CA ASN A 68 -4.15 10.04 -2.15
C ASN A 68 -2.89 10.17 -3.02
N ILE A 69 -1.73 10.35 -2.40
CA ILE A 69 -0.46 10.47 -3.15
C ILE A 69 -0.04 9.14 -3.77
N LEU A 70 -0.14 8.02 -3.05
CA LEU A 70 0.21 6.70 -3.58
C LEU A 70 -0.64 6.35 -4.81
N THR A 71 -1.95 6.54 -4.72
CA THR A 71 -2.87 6.24 -5.81
C THR A 71 -2.71 7.20 -6.99
N GLN A 72 -2.40 8.47 -6.75
CA GLN A 72 -2.04 9.42 -7.79
C GLN A 72 -0.79 8.96 -8.54
N MET A 73 0.30 8.64 -7.83
CA MET A 73 1.55 8.16 -8.43
C MET A 73 1.34 6.87 -9.23
N PHE A 74 0.48 5.96 -8.71
CA PHE A 74 0.12 4.73 -9.41
C PHE A 74 -0.61 5.00 -10.73
N VAL A 75 -1.60 5.88 -10.74
CA VAL A 75 -2.35 6.25 -11.95
C VAL A 75 -1.46 6.96 -12.98
N GLU A 76 -0.51 7.78 -12.53
CA GLU A 76 0.46 8.49 -13.36
C GLU A 76 1.57 7.57 -13.93
N GLY A 77 1.61 6.29 -13.55
CA GLY A 77 2.65 5.35 -13.99
C GLY A 77 4.04 5.63 -13.40
N LYS A 78 4.12 6.38 -12.31
CA LYS A 78 5.40 6.77 -11.67
C LYS A 78 6.01 5.68 -10.78
N LEU A 79 5.31 4.57 -10.57
CA LEU A 79 5.75 3.49 -9.68
C LEU A 79 6.27 2.26 -10.42
N GLU A 80 6.22 2.25 -11.74
CA GLU A 80 6.68 1.12 -12.53
C GLU A 80 8.19 0.92 -12.39
N GLY A 81 8.60 -0.34 -12.13
CA GLY A 81 10.01 -0.73 -12.04
C GLY A 81 10.72 -0.36 -10.74
N TYR A 82 10.06 0.25 -9.76
CA TYR A 82 10.70 0.58 -8.48
C TYR A 82 11.01 -0.63 -7.61
N ILE A 83 10.23 -1.71 -7.74
CA ILE A 83 10.33 -2.87 -6.86
C ILE A 83 10.54 -4.13 -7.69
N PRO A 84 11.80 -4.51 -7.97
CA PRO A 84 12.08 -5.78 -8.61
C PRO A 84 11.79 -6.93 -7.64
N HIS A 85 11.15 -7.97 -8.14
CA HIS A 85 10.95 -9.18 -7.36
C HIS A 85 12.30 -9.81 -6.99
N ARG A 86 12.41 -10.19 -5.72
CA ARG A 86 13.69 -10.61 -5.10
C ARG A 86 14.39 -11.79 -5.80
N LEU A 87 13.61 -12.72 -6.36
CA LEU A 87 14.14 -13.95 -6.95
C LEU A 87 14.13 -13.95 -8.48
N TYR A 88 13.16 -13.26 -9.11
CA TYR A 88 12.87 -13.40 -10.53
C TYR A 88 13.03 -12.10 -11.32
N SER A 89 13.36 -11.00 -10.66
CA SER A 89 13.59 -9.67 -11.26
C SER A 89 12.43 -9.09 -12.09
N TYR A 90 11.19 -9.63 -11.97
CA TYR A 90 10.03 -8.96 -12.53
C TYR A 90 9.58 -7.80 -11.63
N ASP A 91 8.75 -6.90 -12.19
CA ASP A 91 8.21 -5.76 -11.43
C ASP A 91 7.13 -6.23 -10.44
N ASP A 92 7.40 -6.08 -9.15
CA ASP A 92 6.52 -6.47 -8.05
C ASP A 92 5.69 -5.28 -7.50
N THR A 93 5.79 -4.12 -8.14
CA THR A 93 5.19 -2.87 -7.66
C THR A 93 3.68 -3.00 -7.46
N ASN A 94 2.97 -3.60 -8.42
CA ASN A 94 1.51 -3.76 -8.32
C ASN A 94 1.07 -4.61 -7.13
N ARG A 95 1.81 -5.68 -6.80
CA ARG A 95 1.52 -6.49 -5.61
C ARG A 95 1.72 -5.67 -4.33
N ILE A 96 2.80 -4.93 -4.25
CA ILE A 96 3.10 -4.07 -3.09
C ILE A 96 2.05 -2.97 -2.91
N ILE A 97 1.55 -2.39 -4.02
CA ILE A 97 0.46 -1.41 -3.96
C ILE A 97 -0.83 -2.07 -3.51
N LEU A 98 -1.14 -3.27 -4.02
CA LEU A 98 -2.32 -4.03 -3.59
C LEU A 98 -2.28 -4.30 -2.08
N ASP A 99 -1.13 -4.72 -1.53
CA ASP A 99 -0.94 -4.92 -0.10
C ASP A 99 -1.19 -3.62 0.69
N ALA A 100 -0.69 -2.48 0.21
CA ALA A 100 -0.92 -1.19 0.86
C ALA A 100 -2.40 -0.76 0.83
N LEU A 101 -3.10 -0.99 -0.28
CA LEU A 101 -4.53 -0.68 -0.42
C LEU A 101 -5.40 -1.56 0.50
N THR A 102 -5.07 -2.84 0.61
CA THR A 102 -5.79 -3.75 1.52
C THR A 102 -5.54 -3.42 2.98
N SER A 103 -4.32 -3.04 3.35
CA SER A 103 -3.99 -2.55 4.69
C SER A 103 -4.71 -1.24 5.01
N TYR A 104 -4.80 -0.31 4.04
CA TYR A 104 -5.59 0.91 4.17
C TYR A 104 -7.05 0.60 4.52
N TRP A 105 -7.68 -0.30 3.77
CA TRP A 105 -9.05 -0.71 4.06
C TRP A 105 -9.19 -1.35 5.44
N ALA A 106 -8.27 -2.25 5.83
CA ALA A 106 -8.31 -2.91 7.14
C ALA A 106 -8.24 -1.90 8.29
N ASN A 107 -7.26 -0.99 8.24
CA ASN A 107 -7.10 0.06 9.25
C ASN A 107 -8.31 1.03 9.32
N GLN A 108 -8.90 1.38 8.17
CA GLN A 108 -10.11 2.19 8.14
C GLN A 108 -11.32 1.42 8.69
N SER A 109 -11.40 0.10 8.45
CA SER A 109 -12.46 -0.76 8.98
C SER A 109 -12.44 -0.82 10.51
N ASP A 110 -11.25 -0.94 11.10
CA ASP A 110 -11.05 -0.92 12.56
C ASP A 110 -11.51 0.40 13.20
N ARG A 111 -11.49 1.49 12.42
CA ARG A 111 -11.96 2.83 12.82
C ARG A 111 -13.42 3.12 12.47
N GLY A 112 -14.14 2.15 11.87
CA GLY A 112 -15.54 2.29 11.49
C GLY A 112 -15.80 2.88 10.10
N ASP A 113 -14.78 3.17 9.31
CA ASP A 113 -14.86 3.77 7.96
C ASP A 113 -14.61 2.76 6.82
N GLY A 114 -14.72 1.45 7.12
CA GLY A 114 -14.43 0.37 6.18
C GLY A 114 -15.22 0.43 4.87
N ASP A 115 -16.50 0.80 4.90
CA ASP A 115 -17.34 0.88 3.70
C ASP A 115 -16.85 2.00 2.75
N THR A 116 -16.45 3.14 3.30
CA THR A 116 -15.88 4.25 2.52
C THR A 116 -14.53 3.84 1.93
N ALA A 117 -13.66 3.25 2.75
CA ALA A 117 -12.34 2.79 2.29
C ALA A 117 -12.45 1.72 1.20
N ARG A 118 -13.42 0.80 1.31
CA ARG A 118 -13.71 -0.22 0.29
C ARG A 118 -14.08 0.42 -1.06
N GLN A 119 -14.87 1.48 -1.04
CA GLN A 119 -15.20 2.24 -2.25
C GLN A 119 -13.98 3.02 -2.78
N ASP A 120 -13.18 3.60 -1.90
CA ASP A 120 -11.99 4.36 -2.26
C ASP A 120 -10.95 3.50 -2.98
N ILE A 121 -10.70 2.26 -2.53
CA ILE A 121 -9.70 1.36 -3.13
C ILE A 121 -10.18 0.71 -4.43
N PHE A 122 -11.49 0.63 -4.66
CA PHE A 122 -12.09 -0.14 -5.74
C PHE A 122 -11.49 0.14 -7.12
N PRO A 123 -11.40 1.41 -7.61
CA PRO A 123 -10.91 1.68 -8.97
C PRO A 123 -9.44 1.28 -9.17
N TYR A 124 -8.63 1.37 -8.13
CA TYR A 124 -7.20 1.05 -8.18
C TYR A 124 -6.98 -0.47 -8.15
N VAL A 125 -7.71 -1.18 -7.32
CA VAL A 125 -7.68 -2.66 -7.28
C VAL A 125 -8.14 -3.24 -8.63
N CYS A 126 -9.21 -2.72 -9.22
CA CYS A 126 -9.64 -3.14 -10.57
C CYS A 126 -8.53 -2.95 -11.59
N LYS A 127 -7.83 -1.81 -11.58
CA LYS A 127 -6.70 -1.54 -12.48
C LYS A 127 -5.55 -2.53 -12.26
N ILE A 128 -5.24 -2.89 -11.00
CA ILE A 128 -4.23 -3.89 -10.69
C ILE A 128 -4.62 -5.26 -11.23
N ILE A 129 -5.87 -5.69 -11.07
CA ILE A 129 -6.37 -6.96 -11.59
C ILE A 129 -6.29 -6.99 -13.12
N GLU A 130 -6.70 -5.94 -13.81
CA GLU A 130 -6.61 -5.81 -15.25
C GLU A 130 -5.16 -5.84 -15.77
N GLN A 131 -4.23 -5.27 -15.02
CA GLN A 131 -2.80 -5.31 -15.35
C GLN A 131 -2.16 -6.68 -15.08
N ALA A 132 -2.73 -7.49 -14.18
CA ALA A 132 -2.25 -8.84 -13.89
C ALA A 132 -2.29 -9.77 -15.12
N GLU A 133 -3.16 -9.51 -16.07
CA GLU A 133 -3.18 -10.24 -17.36
C GLU A 133 -1.88 -10.09 -18.15
N LYS A 134 -1.14 -9.01 -17.93
CA LYS A 134 0.09 -8.66 -18.67
C LYS A 134 1.36 -8.86 -17.86
N GLY A 135 1.23 -9.12 -16.56
CA GLY A 135 2.32 -9.21 -15.61
C GLY A 135 2.38 -10.55 -14.86
N TYR A 136 3.53 -10.84 -14.25
CA TYR A 136 3.73 -12.03 -13.42
C TYR A 136 3.65 -11.64 -11.93
N TYR A 137 2.46 -11.33 -11.42
CA TYR A 137 2.28 -11.11 -10.00
C TYR A 137 1.11 -11.92 -9.44
N ASP A 138 1.27 -12.31 -8.20
CA ASP A 138 0.36 -13.18 -7.49
C ASP A 138 -0.81 -12.37 -6.91
N LEU A 139 -2.03 -12.76 -7.29
CA LEU A 139 -3.28 -12.22 -6.73
C LEU A 139 -3.88 -13.11 -5.65
N SER A 140 -3.22 -14.21 -5.26
CA SER A 140 -3.80 -15.19 -4.34
C SER A 140 -4.17 -14.59 -3.00
N TYR A 141 -3.35 -13.66 -2.48
CA TYR A 141 -3.66 -12.93 -1.26
C TYR A 141 -4.97 -12.12 -1.35
N PHE A 142 -5.27 -11.59 -2.53
CA PHE A 142 -6.50 -10.82 -2.75
C PHE A 142 -7.76 -11.69 -2.77
N TYR A 143 -7.67 -12.96 -3.16
CA TYR A 143 -8.81 -13.88 -3.11
C TYR A 143 -9.38 -14.03 -1.70
N TYR A 144 -8.55 -13.96 -0.68
CA TYR A 144 -8.97 -13.93 0.72
C TYR A 144 -9.97 -12.80 1.01
N LEU A 145 -9.75 -11.60 0.48
CA LEU A 145 -10.68 -10.47 0.67
C LEU A 145 -12.03 -10.74 0.00
N VAL A 146 -12.04 -11.41 -1.14
CA VAL A 146 -13.28 -11.75 -1.85
C VAL A 146 -14.04 -12.84 -1.12
N GLU A 147 -13.36 -13.89 -0.68
CA GLU A 147 -13.98 -15.07 -0.04
C GLU A 147 -14.40 -14.78 1.42
N ASP A 148 -13.49 -14.26 2.23
CA ASP A 148 -13.72 -14.11 3.68
C ASP A 148 -14.34 -12.76 4.07
N ASN A 149 -14.06 -11.71 3.28
CA ASN A 149 -14.58 -10.35 3.56
C ASN A 149 -15.69 -9.91 2.59
N GLY A 150 -16.12 -10.78 1.68
CA GLY A 150 -17.30 -10.57 0.83
C GLY A 150 -17.11 -9.46 -0.20
N PHE A 151 -15.89 -9.23 -0.73
CA PHE A 151 -15.61 -8.24 -1.78
C PHE A 151 -16.10 -8.72 -3.15
N SER A 152 -17.40 -8.96 -3.26
CA SER A 152 -18.03 -9.57 -4.44
C SER A 152 -18.00 -8.69 -5.68
N GLU A 153 -17.81 -7.38 -5.54
CA GLU A 153 -17.68 -6.41 -6.63
C GLU A 153 -16.49 -6.69 -7.57
N TYR A 154 -15.47 -7.39 -7.09
CA TYR A 154 -14.31 -7.76 -7.89
C TYR A 154 -14.48 -9.06 -8.68
N ILE A 155 -15.52 -9.86 -8.41
CA ILE A 155 -15.76 -11.14 -9.09
C ILE A 155 -15.80 -11.02 -10.63
N PRO A 156 -16.45 -10.01 -11.24
CA PRO A 156 -16.43 -9.86 -12.69
C PRO A 156 -15.02 -9.68 -13.28
N TYR A 157 -14.17 -8.91 -12.61
CA TYR A 157 -12.80 -8.66 -13.03
C TYR A 157 -11.93 -9.91 -12.88
N LEU A 158 -12.05 -10.62 -11.77
CA LEU A 158 -11.32 -11.88 -11.55
C LEU A 158 -11.75 -12.99 -12.51
N LYS A 159 -13.04 -13.09 -12.85
CA LYS A 159 -13.52 -14.05 -13.87
C LYS A 159 -12.95 -13.74 -15.24
N HIS A 160 -12.85 -12.47 -15.60
CA HIS A 160 -12.23 -12.08 -16.86
C HIS A 160 -10.74 -12.47 -16.88
N PHE A 161 -10.01 -12.17 -15.81
CA PHE A 161 -8.61 -12.58 -15.65
C PHE A 161 -8.41 -14.10 -15.77
N LEU A 162 -9.27 -14.91 -15.13
CA LEU A 162 -9.17 -16.38 -15.17
C LEU A 162 -9.60 -16.99 -16.52
N SER A 163 -10.31 -16.25 -17.37
CA SER A 163 -10.78 -16.71 -18.68
C SER A 163 -9.79 -16.42 -19.82
N THR A 164 -8.79 -15.61 -19.57
CA THR A 164 -7.72 -15.25 -20.52
C THR A 164 -6.48 -16.09 -20.30
#